data_4271e84e4d4d522d22e16d8a94603b42
#
_entry.id   4271e84e4d4d522d22e16d8a94603b42
#
_cell.length_a   1.000
_cell.length_b   1.000
_cell.length_c   1.000
_cell.angle_alpha   90.00
_cell.angle_beta   90.00
_cell.angle_gamma   90.00
#
_symmetry.space_group_name_H-M   'P 1'
#
loop_
_entity.id
_entity.type
_entity.pdbx_description
1 polymer ?
#
loop_
_entity_poly.entity_id
_entity_poly.type
_entity_poly.pdbx_seq_one_letter_code
_entity_poly.pdbx_strand_id
1 'polypeptide(L)'
;MRATEKMKQLLRSAVWFPGMDRTTEDIVRSCLPCQAATQQKSKEPLQVTKLPERPWLKISLEFSGPYPSGEYCLIAVDDYSRYPVIELVSTTSAVAVTPRFDKIFSMFGIPEECKSDNGPPFQGRVCGVCNNARF
;
A
#
# COMPACT_ATOMS: atom_id res chain seq x y z
N MET A 1 3.57 18.71 -1.18
CA MET A 1 4.53 19.81 -1.44
C MET A 1 4.68 20.62 -0.17
N ARG A 2 5.90 20.87 0.32
CA ARG A 2 6.12 21.65 1.55
C ARG A 2 5.77 23.12 1.30
N ALA A 3 5.16 23.79 2.27
CA ALA A 3 4.78 25.21 2.17
C ALA A 3 5.94 26.12 1.74
N THR A 4 7.16 25.83 2.21
CA THR A 4 8.41 26.49 1.84
C THR A 4 8.69 26.45 0.34
N GLU A 5 8.48 25.32 -0.33
CA GLU A 5 8.76 25.20 -1.76
C GLU A 5 7.76 26.00 -2.62
N LYS A 6 6.49 26.03 -2.21
CA LYS A 6 5.50 26.87 -2.87
C LYS A 6 5.83 28.36 -2.73
N MET A 7 6.28 28.79 -1.55
CA MET A 7 6.68 30.15 -1.30
C MET A 7 7.90 30.55 -2.15
N LYS A 8 8.92 29.68 -2.22
CA LYS A 8 10.10 29.90 -3.07
C LYS A 8 9.71 30.03 -4.55
N GLN A 9 8.84 29.14 -5.04
CA GLN A 9 8.37 29.21 -6.42
C GLN A 9 7.64 30.53 -6.72
N LEU A 10 6.76 30.95 -5.81
CA LEU A 10 6.04 32.21 -5.96
C LEU A 10 6.99 33.42 -5.96
N LEU A 11 7.95 33.46 -5.06
CA LEU A 11 8.94 34.54 -5.01
C LEU A 11 9.81 34.59 -6.27
N ARG A 12 10.29 33.44 -6.74
CA ARG A 12 11.13 33.33 -7.95
C ARG A 12 10.41 33.81 -9.23
N SER A 13 9.07 33.76 -9.25
CA SER A 13 8.29 34.26 -10.39
C SER A 13 8.17 35.79 -10.42
N ALA A 14 8.41 36.47 -9.31
CA ALA A 14 8.20 37.91 -9.17
C ALA A 14 9.49 38.71 -8.92
N VAL A 15 10.43 38.16 -8.16
CA VAL A 15 11.64 38.86 -7.74
C VAL A 15 12.85 37.93 -7.69
N TRP A 16 14.05 38.54 -7.75
CA TRP A 16 15.30 37.84 -7.52
C TRP A 16 16.27 38.73 -6.72
N PHE A 17 16.87 38.15 -5.68
CA PHE A 17 17.98 38.75 -4.95
C PHE A 17 18.89 37.69 -4.35
N PRO A 18 20.18 37.98 -4.09
CA PRO A 18 21.11 37.03 -3.49
C PRO A 18 20.63 36.55 -2.11
N GLY A 19 20.64 35.23 -1.89
CA GLY A 19 20.23 34.63 -0.60
C GLY A 19 18.71 34.48 -0.40
N MET A 20 17.90 34.75 -1.42
CA MET A 20 16.44 34.70 -1.35
C MET A 20 15.90 33.39 -0.76
N ASP A 21 16.46 32.26 -1.15
CA ASP A 21 16.02 30.94 -0.65
C ASP A 21 16.21 30.79 0.85
N ARG A 22 17.35 31.24 1.36
CA ARG A 22 17.67 31.21 2.79
C ARG A 22 16.76 32.15 3.58
N THR A 23 16.60 33.38 3.10
CA THR A 23 15.69 34.34 3.71
C THR A 23 14.25 33.83 3.76
N THR A 24 13.80 33.20 2.68
CA THR A 24 12.45 32.59 2.64
C THR A 24 12.30 31.45 3.66
N GLU A 25 13.30 30.60 3.81
CA GLU A 25 13.30 29.53 4.80
C GLU A 25 13.23 30.09 6.23
N ASP A 26 14.02 31.11 6.54
CA ASP A 26 14.06 31.72 7.85
C ASP A 26 12.72 32.39 8.20
N ILE A 27 12.11 33.10 7.25
CA ILE A 27 10.77 33.70 7.42
C ILE A 27 9.71 32.60 7.66
N VAL A 28 9.70 31.53 6.86
CA VAL A 28 8.72 30.45 7.03
C VAL A 28 8.91 29.71 8.37
N ARG A 29 10.15 29.57 8.84
CA ARG A 29 10.46 28.95 10.13
C ARG A 29 9.99 29.77 11.33
N SER A 30 10.03 31.10 11.21
CA SER A 30 9.57 32.02 12.28
C SER A 30 8.09 32.35 12.20
N CYS A 31 7.41 32.04 11.09
CA CYS A 31 6.02 32.37 10.84
C CYS A 31 5.06 31.40 11.56
N LEU A 32 4.39 31.88 12.62
CA LEU A 32 3.43 31.07 13.39
C LEU A 32 2.29 30.47 12.53
N PRO A 33 1.63 31.21 11.63
CA PRO A 33 0.63 30.64 10.74
C PRO A 33 1.18 29.52 9.83
N CYS A 34 2.41 29.70 9.30
CA CYS A 34 3.04 28.70 8.47
C CYS A 34 3.39 27.42 9.26
N GLN A 35 3.82 27.56 10.50
CA GLN A 35 4.11 26.43 11.40
C GLN A 35 2.81 25.70 11.79
N ALA A 36 1.75 26.43 12.13
CA ALA A 36 0.45 25.84 12.46
C ALA A 36 -0.18 25.10 11.28
N ALA A 37 -0.01 25.62 10.05
CA ALA A 37 -0.51 24.99 8.83
C ALA A 37 0.35 23.81 8.36
N THR A 38 1.60 23.70 8.84
CA THR A 38 2.48 22.59 8.51
C THR A 38 2.19 21.44 9.48
N GLN A 39 1.33 20.50 9.06
CA GLN A 39 1.16 19.26 9.81
C GLN A 39 2.52 18.58 9.97
N GLN A 40 3.05 18.56 11.17
CA GLN A 40 4.15 17.65 11.54
C GLN A 40 3.60 16.22 11.44
N LYS A 41 3.76 15.61 10.29
CA LYS A 41 3.61 14.15 10.21
C LYS A 41 4.73 13.55 11.04
N SER A 42 4.45 13.26 12.29
CA SER A 42 5.26 12.33 13.06
C SER A 42 5.34 11.05 12.21
N LYS A 43 6.54 10.70 11.78
CA LYS A 43 6.74 9.40 11.16
C LYS A 43 6.57 8.40 12.27
N GLU A 44 5.46 7.66 12.23
CA GLU A 44 5.32 6.51 13.10
C GLU A 44 6.54 5.59 12.91
N PRO A 45 7.14 5.12 14.00
CA PRO A 45 8.25 4.18 13.89
C PRO A 45 7.78 2.94 13.14
N LEU A 46 8.60 2.46 12.20
CA LEU A 46 8.33 1.25 11.46
C LEU A 46 8.18 0.09 12.44
N GLN A 47 6.99 -0.50 12.48
CA GLN A 47 6.77 -1.73 13.23
C GLN A 47 7.27 -2.90 12.38
N VAL A 48 8.25 -3.63 12.90
CA VAL A 48 8.74 -4.85 12.26
C VAL A 48 7.68 -5.93 12.43
N THR A 49 7.09 -6.38 11.32
CA THR A 49 6.16 -7.50 11.32
C THR A 49 6.92 -8.77 11.68
N LYS A 50 6.45 -9.51 12.70
CA LYS A 50 7.03 -10.81 13.04
C LYS A 50 6.85 -11.79 11.88
N LEU A 51 7.95 -12.46 11.52
CA LEU A 51 7.91 -13.52 10.52
C LEU A 51 7.01 -14.66 11.04
N PRO A 52 6.14 -15.27 10.20
CA PRO A 52 5.39 -16.45 10.58
C PRO A 52 6.32 -17.61 10.98
N GLU A 53 5.82 -18.54 11.79
CA GLU A 53 6.62 -19.67 12.30
C GLU A 53 6.82 -20.80 11.27
N ARG A 54 5.95 -20.86 10.26
CA ARG A 54 5.98 -21.88 9.21
C ARG A 54 5.43 -21.34 7.88
N PRO A 55 5.80 -21.99 6.75
CA PRO A 55 5.24 -21.63 5.44
C PRO A 55 3.71 -21.72 5.41
N TRP A 56 3.09 -20.86 4.62
CA TRP A 56 1.65 -20.80 4.33
C TRP A 56 0.75 -20.58 5.55
N LEU A 57 1.31 -20.12 6.66
CA LEU A 57 0.54 -19.69 7.83
C LEU A 57 -0.11 -18.33 7.60
N LYS A 58 0.64 -17.42 7.00
CA LYS A 58 0.21 -16.08 6.63
C LYS A 58 0.58 -15.79 5.19
N ILE A 59 -0.39 -15.30 4.42
CA ILE A 59 -0.20 -14.93 3.03
C ILE A 59 -0.61 -13.48 2.80
N SER A 60 0.09 -12.83 1.87
CA SER A 60 -0.27 -11.51 1.36
C SER A 60 -0.87 -11.65 -0.03
N LEU A 61 -2.01 -11.01 -0.27
CA LEU A 61 -2.79 -11.08 -1.50
C LEU A 61 -2.81 -9.71 -2.17
N GLU A 62 -2.56 -9.70 -3.47
CA GLU A 62 -2.56 -8.48 -4.27
C GLU A 62 -3.08 -8.75 -5.68
N PHE A 63 -3.64 -7.72 -6.32
CA PHE A 63 -3.96 -7.73 -7.74
C PHE A 63 -3.04 -6.77 -8.49
N SER A 64 -2.57 -7.23 -9.64
CA SER A 64 -1.87 -6.40 -10.61
C SER A 64 -2.64 -6.39 -11.93
N GLY A 65 -2.80 -5.22 -12.53
CA GLY A 65 -3.54 -5.03 -13.79
C GLY A 65 -4.55 -3.88 -13.71
N PRO A 66 -5.46 -3.75 -14.70
CA PRO A 66 -5.56 -4.62 -15.89
C PRO A 66 -4.37 -4.49 -16.83
N TYR A 67 -3.95 -5.61 -17.42
CA TYR A 67 -2.94 -5.63 -18.47
C TYR A 67 -3.58 -5.30 -19.84
N PRO A 68 -2.78 -5.05 -20.89
CA PRO A 68 -3.32 -4.77 -22.23
C PRO A 68 -4.24 -5.86 -22.78
N SER A 69 -4.09 -7.10 -22.30
CA SER A 69 -5.01 -8.23 -22.59
C SER A 69 -6.38 -8.12 -21.91
N GLY A 70 -6.54 -7.18 -20.97
CA GLY A 70 -7.73 -7.05 -20.12
C GLY A 70 -7.73 -7.95 -18.89
N GLU A 71 -6.71 -8.78 -18.71
CA GLU A 71 -6.57 -9.70 -17.58
C GLU A 71 -5.91 -9.06 -16.37
N TYR A 72 -6.08 -9.70 -15.21
CA TYR A 72 -5.43 -9.35 -13.97
C TYR A 72 -4.58 -10.54 -13.47
N CYS A 73 -3.51 -10.25 -12.75
CA CYS A 73 -2.79 -11.24 -11.97
C CYS A 73 -3.26 -11.18 -10.52
N LEU A 74 -3.80 -12.29 -10.02
CA LEU A 74 -3.94 -12.55 -8.60
C LEU A 74 -2.60 -13.07 -8.09
N ILE A 75 -1.99 -12.39 -7.16
CA ILE A 75 -0.70 -12.71 -6.58
C ILE A 75 -0.91 -13.08 -5.12
N ALA A 76 -0.55 -14.30 -4.75
CA ALA A 76 -0.53 -14.77 -3.37
C ALA A 76 0.93 -15.02 -2.97
N VAL A 77 1.42 -14.29 -1.98
CA VAL A 77 2.80 -14.40 -1.48
C VAL A 77 2.78 -15.00 -0.08
N ASP A 78 3.52 -16.07 0.12
CA ASP A 78 3.77 -16.60 1.46
C ASP A 78 4.68 -15.65 2.26
N ASP A 79 4.21 -15.16 3.39
CA ASP A 79 4.97 -14.22 4.23
C ASP A 79 6.24 -14.86 4.84
N TYR A 80 6.30 -16.19 4.97
CA TYR A 80 7.46 -16.90 5.50
C TYR A 80 8.57 -17.11 4.48
N SER A 81 8.25 -17.79 3.38
CA SER A 81 9.24 -18.17 2.34
C SER A 81 9.45 -17.11 1.27
N ARG A 82 8.53 -16.13 1.19
CA ARG A 82 8.43 -15.15 0.10
C ARG A 82 8.10 -15.77 -1.26
N TYR A 83 7.62 -17.00 -1.25
CA TYR A 83 7.26 -17.71 -2.47
C TYR A 83 5.95 -17.14 -3.05
N PRO A 84 5.96 -16.65 -4.30
CA PRO A 84 4.76 -16.13 -4.95
C PRO A 84 4.05 -17.24 -5.73
N VAL A 85 2.72 -17.24 -5.66
CA VAL A 85 1.84 -17.96 -6.57
C VAL A 85 1.05 -16.95 -7.36
N ILE A 86 1.02 -17.09 -8.68
CA ILE A 86 0.37 -16.15 -9.59
C ILE A 86 -0.68 -16.89 -10.40
N GLU A 87 -1.91 -16.38 -10.38
CA GLU A 87 -3.02 -16.89 -11.19
C GLU A 87 -3.59 -15.76 -12.05
N LEU A 88 -3.88 -16.06 -13.32
CA LEU A 88 -4.54 -15.12 -14.21
C LEU A 88 -6.07 -15.18 -14.02
N VAL A 89 -6.69 -14.03 -13.93
CA VAL A 89 -8.14 -13.88 -13.81
C VAL A 89 -8.66 -12.79 -14.77
N SER A 90 -9.83 -13.00 -15.33
CA SER A 90 -10.44 -12.04 -16.24
C SER A 90 -11.04 -10.83 -15.54
N THR A 91 -11.39 -10.97 -14.27
CA THR A 91 -11.95 -9.90 -13.44
C THR A 91 -11.51 -10.08 -11.98
N THR A 92 -11.55 -9.00 -11.21
CA THR A 92 -11.31 -9.02 -9.77
C THR A 92 -12.55 -9.39 -8.95
N SER A 93 -13.60 -9.98 -9.57
CA SER A 93 -14.81 -10.37 -8.88
C SER A 93 -14.60 -11.63 -8.03
N ALA A 94 -15.38 -11.76 -6.94
CA ALA A 94 -15.32 -12.93 -6.07
C ALA A 94 -15.55 -14.25 -6.84
N VAL A 95 -16.44 -14.25 -7.80
CA VAL A 95 -16.77 -15.43 -8.63
C VAL A 95 -15.58 -15.90 -9.45
N ALA A 96 -14.76 -14.99 -9.99
CA ALA A 96 -13.60 -15.32 -10.79
C ALA A 96 -12.40 -15.76 -9.91
N VAL A 97 -12.33 -15.23 -8.71
CA VAL A 97 -11.18 -15.39 -7.80
C VAL A 97 -11.29 -16.63 -6.89
N THR A 98 -12.50 -16.97 -6.44
CA THR A 98 -12.74 -18.12 -5.56
C THR A 98 -12.15 -19.44 -6.09
N PRO A 99 -12.35 -19.84 -7.37
CA PRO A 99 -11.77 -21.09 -7.88
C PRO A 99 -10.22 -21.08 -7.89
N ARG A 100 -9.61 -19.89 -7.95
CA ARG A 100 -8.13 -19.75 -7.90
C ARG A 100 -7.63 -19.95 -6.47
N PHE A 101 -8.35 -19.41 -5.49
CA PHE A 101 -8.05 -19.70 -4.09
C PHE A 101 -8.21 -21.17 -3.76
N ASP A 102 -9.29 -21.80 -4.20
CA ASP A 102 -9.50 -23.26 -3.97
C ASP A 102 -8.33 -24.08 -4.52
N LYS A 103 -7.82 -23.72 -5.71
CA LYS A 103 -6.65 -24.35 -6.31
C LYS A 103 -5.40 -24.12 -5.46
N ILE A 104 -5.12 -22.89 -5.04
CA ILE A 104 -3.95 -22.54 -4.22
C ILE A 104 -4.01 -23.28 -2.89
N PHE A 105 -5.16 -23.22 -2.20
CA PHE A 105 -5.33 -23.82 -0.89
C PHE A 105 -5.34 -25.35 -0.93
N SER A 106 -5.73 -25.96 -2.06
CA SER A 106 -5.60 -27.41 -2.24
C SER A 106 -4.15 -27.87 -2.34
N MET A 107 -3.25 -27.00 -2.82
CA MET A 107 -1.81 -27.32 -2.95
C MET A 107 -1.03 -27.05 -1.66
N PHE A 108 -1.34 -25.99 -0.96
CA PHE A 108 -0.51 -25.47 0.15
C PHE A 108 -1.21 -25.51 1.51
N GLY A 109 -2.50 -25.80 1.54
CA GLY A 109 -3.33 -25.72 2.75
C GLY A 109 -3.97 -24.35 2.92
N ILE A 110 -4.95 -24.28 3.84
CA ILE A 110 -5.67 -23.04 4.17
C ILE A 110 -4.81 -22.22 5.13
N PRO A 111 -4.49 -20.95 4.83
CA PRO A 111 -3.73 -20.09 5.72
C PRO A 111 -4.59 -19.67 6.94
N GLU A 112 -3.92 -19.36 8.04
CA GLU A 112 -4.58 -18.80 9.23
C GLU A 112 -4.87 -17.31 9.09
N GLU A 113 -4.04 -16.60 8.30
CA GLU A 113 -4.16 -15.15 8.10
C GLU A 113 -3.92 -14.80 6.63
N CYS A 114 -4.83 -14.00 6.06
CA CYS A 114 -4.66 -13.40 4.75
C CYS A 114 -4.62 -11.87 4.90
N LYS A 115 -3.64 -11.24 4.29
CA LYS A 115 -3.53 -9.78 4.22
C LYS A 115 -3.81 -9.31 2.80
N SER A 116 -4.57 -8.25 2.66
CA SER A 116 -4.81 -7.60 1.37
C SER A 116 -4.87 -6.07 1.54
N ASP A 117 -4.90 -5.36 0.43
CA ASP A 117 -5.05 -3.90 0.38
C ASP A 117 -6.48 -3.42 0.65
N ASN A 118 -7.40 -4.31 1.02
CA ASN A 118 -8.82 -4.04 1.21
C ASN A 118 -9.56 -3.53 -0.05
N GLY A 119 -8.97 -3.71 -1.23
CA GLY A 119 -9.62 -3.46 -2.51
C GLY A 119 -10.64 -4.55 -2.88
N PRO A 120 -11.49 -4.33 -3.92
CA PRO A 120 -12.30 -5.41 -4.46
C PRO A 120 -11.40 -6.54 -4.98
N PRO A 121 -11.67 -7.81 -4.73
CA PRO A 121 -12.84 -8.43 -4.09
C PRO A 121 -12.72 -8.61 -2.57
N PHE A 122 -11.67 -8.10 -1.95
CA PHE A 122 -11.34 -8.33 -0.54
C PHE A 122 -12.23 -7.54 0.43
N GLN A 123 -13.09 -6.65 -0.08
CA GLN A 123 -14.12 -5.97 0.72
C GLN A 123 -15.29 -6.93 0.99
N GLY A 124 -15.36 -7.46 2.21
CA GLY A 124 -16.43 -8.35 2.63
C GLY A 124 -16.04 -9.83 2.61
N ARG A 125 -17.04 -10.74 2.69
CA ARG A 125 -16.86 -12.19 2.82
C ARG A 125 -16.34 -12.88 1.55
N VAL A 126 -15.22 -12.46 1.00
CA VAL A 126 -14.65 -13.13 -0.17
C VAL A 126 -13.93 -14.42 0.21
N CYS A 127 -13.53 -14.55 1.44
CA CYS A 127 -12.91 -15.75 1.96
C CYS A 127 -13.89 -16.54 2.85
N GLY A 128 -14.95 -17.08 2.25
CA GLY A 128 -15.75 -18.13 2.92
C GLY A 128 -14.91 -19.34 3.31
N VAL A 129 -13.72 -19.48 2.76
CA VAL A 129 -12.73 -20.53 3.06
C VAL A 129 -11.77 -20.08 4.17
N CYS A 130 -11.53 -18.79 4.34
CA CYS A 130 -10.72 -18.25 5.44
C CYS A 130 -11.64 -17.72 6.56
N ASN A 131 -12.41 -18.58 7.21
CA ASN A 131 -13.36 -18.21 8.28
C ASN A 131 -12.69 -17.58 9.52
N ASN A 132 -11.37 -17.51 9.57
CA ASN A 132 -10.57 -16.89 10.63
C ASN A 132 -9.56 -15.84 10.14
N ALA A 133 -9.60 -15.45 8.86
CA ALA A 133 -8.72 -14.41 8.38
C ALA A 133 -9.10 -13.05 9.00
N ARG A 134 -8.24 -12.51 9.82
CA ARG A 134 -8.33 -11.12 10.29
C ARG A 134 -7.85 -10.23 9.15
N PHE A 135 -8.75 -9.46 8.58
CA PHE A 135 -8.45 -8.38 7.64
C PHE A 135 -8.10 -7.11 8.41
#